data_1d72670280a08d8033134f91d4adf5bb
#
_entry.id   1d72670280a08d8033134f91d4adf5bb
#
_cell.length_a   1.000
_cell.length_b   1.000
_cell.length_c   1.000
_cell.angle_alpha   90.00
_cell.angle_beta   90.00
_cell.angle_gamma   90.00
#
_symmetry.space_group_name_H-M   'P 1'
#
loop_
_entity.id
_entity.type
_entity.pdbx_description
1 polymer ?
#
loop_
_entity_poly.entity_id
_entity_poly.type
_entity_poly.pdbx_seq_one_letter_code
_entity_poly.pdbx_strand_id
1 'polypeptide(L)'
;MDDTRERYRSTTLRILGNFQLLEFCLKVYVGLSYKIISHSLNGKLHFGYSASDVETFALERLLSVFAKLNADIALQKRLNKLREDRNHIAHESLLLAMGSNYDIGSVKEAEEKFFYPEDELADCIALIIEETKTLKGLSTPLRREEA
;
A
#
# COMPACT_ATOMS: atom_id res chain seq x y z
N MET A 1 33.73 1.62 -3.60
CA MET A 1 33.06 0.79 -4.62
C MET A 1 31.87 0.03 -4.05
N ASP A 2 32.09 -0.62 -2.95
CA ASP A 2 31.02 -1.37 -2.26
C ASP A 2 29.90 -0.47 -1.75
N ASP A 3 30.22 0.79 -1.45
CA ASP A 3 29.24 1.76 -0.90
C ASP A 3 28.07 2.07 -1.83
N THR A 4 28.31 2.16 -3.15
CA THR A 4 27.22 2.43 -4.11
C THR A 4 26.26 1.26 -4.19
N ARG A 5 26.77 0.04 -4.22
CA ARG A 5 25.97 -1.18 -4.26
C ARG A 5 25.19 -1.36 -2.97
N GLU A 6 25.85 -1.12 -1.83
CA GLU A 6 25.22 -1.21 -0.51
C GLU A 6 24.12 -0.17 -0.34
N ARG A 7 24.38 1.06 -0.78
CA ARG A 7 23.39 2.14 -0.74
C ARG A 7 22.17 1.81 -1.60
N TYR A 8 22.39 1.30 -2.83
CA TYR A 8 21.31 0.87 -3.70
C TYR A 8 20.48 -0.24 -3.04
N ARG A 9 21.15 -1.24 -2.48
CA ARG A 9 20.47 -2.34 -1.77
C ARG A 9 19.66 -1.83 -0.59
N SER A 10 20.25 -0.98 0.24
CA SER A 10 19.57 -0.40 1.41
C SER A 10 18.37 0.44 1.00
N THR A 11 18.50 1.26 -0.03
CA THR A 11 17.41 2.09 -0.55
C THR A 11 16.28 1.22 -1.10
N THR A 12 16.63 0.19 -1.86
CA THR A 12 15.66 -0.76 -2.42
C THR A 12 14.89 -1.46 -1.30
N LEU A 13 15.58 -1.97 -0.28
CA LEU A 13 14.96 -2.64 0.86
C LEU A 13 14.04 -1.69 1.64
N ARG A 14 14.47 -0.45 1.81
CA ARG A 14 13.65 0.57 2.49
C ARG A 14 12.36 0.85 1.72
N ILE A 15 12.45 1.02 0.40
CA ILE A 15 11.29 1.30 -0.45
C ILE A 15 10.34 0.10 -0.47
N LEU A 16 10.85 -1.11 -0.64
CA LEU A 16 10.02 -2.32 -0.64
C LEU A 16 9.38 -2.53 0.73
N GLY A 17 10.09 -2.22 1.82
CA GLY A 17 9.54 -2.24 3.17
C GLY A 17 8.40 -1.23 3.35
N ASN A 18 8.53 -0.04 2.77
CA ASN A 18 7.48 0.96 2.78
C ASN A 18 6.26 0.54 1.96
N PHE A 19 6.44 -0.21 0.87
CA PHE A 19 5.31 -0.81 0.16
C PHE A 19 4.58 -1.85 1.01
N GLN A 20 5.31 -2.61 1.83
CA GLN A 20 4.68 -3.52 2.78
C GLN A 20 3.87 -2.74 3.84
N LEU A 21 4.38 -1.60 4.28
CA LEU A 21 3.64 -0.72 5.17
C LEU A 21 2.38 -0.18 4.51
N LEU A 22 2.45 0.20 3.23
CA LEU A 22 1.28 0.61 2.45
C LEU A 22 0.24 -0.52 2.41
N GLU A 23 0.66 -1.74 2.13
CA GLU A 23 -0.24 -2.90 2.13
C GLU A 23 -0.91 -3.07 3.49
N PHE A 24 -0.16 -2.94 4.56
CA PHE A 24 -0.70 -3.04 5.92
C PHE A 24 -1.75 -1.97 6.17
N CYS A 25 -1.47 -0.72 5.81
CA CYS A 25 -2.41 0.39 5.99
C CYS A 25 -3.70 0.18 5.18
N LEU A 26 -3.57 -0.33 3.96
CA LEU A 26 -4.73 -0.67 3.13
C LEU A 26 -5.55 -1.80 3.74
N LYS A 27 -4.89 -2.82 4.30
CA LYS A 27 -5.58 -3.91 5.00
C LYS A 27 -6.39 -3.41 6.19
N VAL A 28 -5.83 -2.48 6.95
CA VAL A 28 -6.55 -1.87 8.07
C VAL A 28 -7.78 -1.11 7.57
N TYR A 29 -7.62 -0.29 6.54
CA TYR A 29 -8.73 0.47 5.95
C TYR A 29 -9.84 -0.45 5.43
N VAL A 30 -9.47 -1.43 4.60
CA VAL A 30 -10.44 -2.35 3.99
C VAL A 30 -11.13 -3.20 5.05
N GLY A 31 -10.37 -3.73 6.00
CA GLY A 31 -10.92 -4.55 7.09
C GLY A 31 -11.92 -3.77 7.94
N LEU A 32 -11.60 -2.53 8.28
CA LEU A 32 -12.50 -1.65 9.02
C LEU A 32 -13.75 -1.32 8.19
N SER A 33 -13.59 -1.06 6.89
CA SER A 33 -14.71 -0.80 5.98
C SER A 33 -15.65 -1.99 5.94
N TYR A 34 -15.14 -3.21 5.87
CA TYR A 34 -15.96 -4.42 5.87
C TYR A 34 -16.75 -4.56 7.17
N LYS A 35 -16.13 -4.25 8.32
CA LYS A 35 -16.82 -4.27 9.61
C LYS A 35 -17.98 -3.27 9.65
N ILE A 36 -17.74 -2.06 9.16
CA ILE A 36 -18.77 -1.00 9.14
C ILE A 36 -19.93 -1.42 8.24
N ILE A 37 -19.66 -1.95 7.05
CA ILE A 37 -20.69 -2.40 6.12
C ILE A 37 -21.50 -3.54 6.74
N SER A 38 -20.82 -4.56 7.26
CA SER A 38 -21.48 -5.72 7.85
C SER A 38 -22.40 -5.31 9.01
N HIS A 39 -21.92 -4.40 9.86
CA HIS A 39 -22.69 -3.91 11.00
C HIS A 39 -23.89 -3.08 10.55
N SER A 40 -23.74 -2.25 9.52
CA SER A 40 -24.81 -1.40 9.01
C SER A 40 -25.94 -2.18 8.34
N LEU A 41 -25.69 -3.40 7.87
CA LEU A 41 -26.72 -4.25 7.27
C LEU A 41 -27.67 -4.86 8.31
N ASN A 42 -27.26 -4.87 9.57
CA ASN A 42 -28.10 -5.22 10.71
C ASN A 42 -28.80 -6.58 10.57
N GLY A 43 -28.11 -7.56 10.02
CA GLY A 43 -28.64 -8.91 9.81
C GLY A 43 -29.63 -9.08 8.68
N LYS A 44 -30.02 -8.00 8.02
CA LYS A 44 -31.01 -8.04 6.91
C LYS A 44 -30.44 -8.57 5.61
N LEU A 45 -29.14 -8.36 5.40
CA LEU A 45 -28.41 -8.87 4.26
C LEU A 45 -27.15 -9.55 4.72
N HIS A 46 -26.75 -10.58 4.00
CA HIS A 46 -25.48 -11.25 4.24
C HIS A 46 -24.37 -10.53 3.52
N PHE A 47 -23.31 -10.14 4.25
CA PHE A 47 -22.10 -9.59 3.67
C PHE A 47 -21.00 -10.64 3.81
N GLY A 48 -20.63 -11.25 2.67
CA GLY A 48 -19.74 -12.42 2.63
C GLY A 48 -18.26 -12.15 2.86
N TYR A 49 -17.88 -10.92 3.17
CA TYR A 49 -16.48 -10.55 3.41
C TYR A 49 -16.27 -10.16 4.85
N SER A 50 -15.10 -10.54 5.39
CA SER A 50 -14.71 -10.21 6.77
C SER A 50 -13.30 -9.60 6.79
N ALA A 51 -12.94 -8.99 7.92
CA ALA A 51 -11.61 -8.43 8.11
C ALA A 51 -10.51 -9.49 7.99
N SER A 52 -10.79 -10.74 8.34
CA SER A 52 -9.80 -11.83 8.22
C SER A 52 -9.50 -12.21 6.77
N ASP A 53 -10.45 -12.03 5.86
CA ASP A 53 -10.23 -12.30 4.43
C ASP A 53 -9.17 -11.38 3.85
N VAL A 54 -9.09 -10.16 4.35
CA VAL A 54 -8.19 -9.11 3.82
C VAL A 54 -6.72 -9.45 4.06
N GLU A 55 -6.41 -10.24 5.08
CA GLU A 55 -5.02 -10.60 5.43
C GLU A 55 -4.30 -11.30 4.29
N THR A 56 -5.02 -12.02 3.43
CA THR A 56 -4.45 -12.75 2.30
C THR A 56 -4.38 -11.93 1.01
N PHE A 57 -4.90 -10.70 1.00
CA PHE A 57 -4.94 -9.89 -0.21
C PHE A 57 -3.56 -9.32 -0.55
N ALA A 58 -3.12 -9.50 -1.80
CA ALA A 58 -1.95 -8.82 -2.33
C ALA A 58 -2.27 -7.36 -2.67
N LEU A 59 -1.24 -6.56 -2.92
CA LEU A 59 -1.39 -5.13 -3.20
C LEU A 59 -2.40 -4.84 -4.31
N GLU A 60 -2.36 -5.57 -5.41
CA GLU A 60 -3.30 -5.37 -6.54
C GLU A 60 -4.75 -5.51 -6.12
N ARG A 61 -5.05 -6.55 -5.35
CA ARG A 61 -6.40 -6.78 -4.86
C ARG A 61 -6.82 -5.73 -3.85
N LEU A 62 -5.91 -5.33 -2.97
CA LEU A 62 -6.15 -4.27 -1.99
C LEU A 62 -6.51 -2.95 -2.69
N LEU A 63 -5.79 -2.59 -3.73
CA LEU A 63 -6.07 -1.37 -4.49
C LEU A 63 -7.40 -1.45 -5.22
N SER A 64 -7.72 -2.60 -5.80
CA SER A 64 -9.00 -2.83 -6.49
C SER A 64 -10.17 -2.69 -5.52
N VAL A 65 -10.06 -3.29 -4.33
CA VAL A 65 -11.11 -3.21 -3.29
C VAL A 65 -11.19 -1.79 -2.72
N PHE A 66 -10.04 -1.17 -2.46
CA PHE A 66 -9.99 0.21 -1.97
C PHE A 66 -10.73 1.16 -2.92
N ALA A 67 -10.54 1.00 -4.22
CA ALA A 67 -11.21 1.81 -5.23
C ALA A 67 -12.74 1.68 -5.20
N LYS A 68 -13.25 0.55 -4.72
CA LYS A 68 -14.69 0.32 -4.56
C LYS A 68 -15.25 0.86 -3.26
N LEU A 69 -14.40 1.08 -2.28
CA LEU A 69 -14.80 1.53 -0.93
C LEU A 69 -14.57 3.02 -0.72
N ASN A 70 -13.59 3.60 -1.37
CA ASN A 70 -13.19 4.99 -1.18
C ASN A 70 -13.51 5.80 -2.43
N ALA A 71 -14.03 7.01 -2.24
CA ALA A 71 -14.47 7.88 -3.34
C ALA A 71 -13.38 8.80 -3.89
N ASP A 72 -12.19 8.81 -3.30
CA ASP A 72 -11.10 9.70 -3.71
C ASP A 72 -10.39 9.15 -4.96
N ILE A 73 -10.86 9.58 -6.12
CA ILE A 73 -10.33 9.15 -7.42
C ILE A 73 -8.88 9.60 -7.60
N ALA A 74 -8.52 10.79 -7.11
CA ALA A 74 -7.15 11.29 -7.21
C ALA A 74 -6.18 10.40 -6.44
N LEU A 75 -6.55 9.99 -5.23
CA LEU A 75 -5.75 9.06 -4.42
C LEU A 75 -5.62 7.71 -5.11
N GLN A 76 -6.71 7.19 -5.68
CA GLN A 76 -6.70 5.92 -6.40
C GLN A 76 -5.72 5.93 -7.57
N LYS A 77 -5.66 7.03 -8.33
CA LYS A 77 -4.71 7.18 -9.44
C LYS A 77 -3.26 7.19 -8.94
N ARG A 78 -3.00 7.88 -7.84
CA ARG A 78 -1.68 7.92 -7.21
C ARG A 78 -1.23 6.53 -6.75
N LEU A 79 -2.13 5.78 -6.14
CA LEU A 79 -1.85 4.43 -5.67
C LEU A 79 -1.59 3.46 -6.83
N ASN A 80 -2.35 3.57 -7.92
CA ASN A 80 -2.14 2.74 -9.11
C ASN A 80 -0.78 2.99 -9.74
N LYS A 81 -0.33 4.25 -9.78
CA LYS A 81 1.00 4.58 -10.28
C LYS A 81 2.08 4.00 -9.38
N LEU A 82 1.91 4.06 -8.07
CA LEU A 82 2.85 3.44 -7.14
C LEU A 82 2.94 1.92 -7.34
N ARG A 83 1.81 1.26 -7.62
CA ARG A 83 1.81 -0.17 -7.92
C ARG A 83 2.69 -0.49 -9.13
N GLU A 84 2.59 0.30 -10.18
CA GLU A 84 3.43 0.16 -11.37
C GLU A 84 4.91 0.36 -11.01
N ASP A 85 5.21 1.41 -10.24
CA ASP A 85 6.56 1.71 -9.77
C ASP A 85 7.12 0.55 -8.92
N ARG A 86 6.32 -0.01 -8.03
CA ARG A 86 6.73 -1.14 -7.19
C ARG A 86 7.12 -2.36 -8.03
N ASN A 87 6.30 -2.69 -9.02
CA ASN A 87 6.58 -3.83 -9.90
C ASN A 87 7.87 -3.60 -10.69
N HIS A 88 8.06 -2.38 -11.17
CA HIS A 88 9.26 -2.01 -11.93
C HIS A 88 10.52 -2.04 -11.05
N ILE A 89 10.45 -1.48 -9.84
CA ILE A 89 11.56 -1.47 -8.88
C ILE A 89 11.95 -2.90 -8.49
N ALA A 90 10.98 -3.74 -8.18
CA ALA A 90 11.24 -5.12 -7.81
C ALA A 90 11.91 -5.90 -8.94
N HIS A 91 11.45 -5.69 -10.18
CA HIS A 91 12.02 -6.36 -11.35
C HIS A 91 13.44 -5.89 -11.64
N GLU A 92 13.68 -4.58 -11.66
CA GLU A 92 15.03 -4.02 -11.88
C GLU A 92 16.00 -4.44 -10.78
N SER A 93 15.55 -4.41 -9.54
CA SER A 93 16.40 -4.80 -8.40
C SER A 93 16.84 -6.25 -8.50
N LEU A 94 15.94 -7.14 -8.94
CA LEU A 94 16.24 -8.55 -9.12
C LEU A 94 17.28 -8.75 -10.24
N LEU A 95 17.10 -8.06 -11.36
CA LEU A 95 18.04 -8.13 -12.49
C LEU A 95 19.43 -7.65 -12.10
N LEU A 96 19.51 -6.52 -11.37
CA LEU A 96 20.80 -5.98 -10.93
C LEU A 96 21.47 -6.86 -9.88
N ALA A 97 20.69 -7.49 -9.00
CA ALA A 97 21.21 -8.37 -7.97
C ALA A 97 21.74 -9.69 -8.56
N MET A 98 21.12 -10.18 -9.62
CA MET A 98 21.46 -11.45 -10.26
C MET A 98 22.41 -11.29 -11.45
N GLY A 99 22.61 -10.07 -11.95
CA GLY A 99 23.44 -9.81 -13.10
C GLY A 99 24.93 -9.99 -12.79
N SER A 100 25.63 -10.72 -13.67
CA SER A 100 27.08 -10.91 -13.56
C SER A 100 27.87 -9.66 -13.96
N ASN A 101 27.26 -8.75 -14.72
CA ASN A 101 27.87 -7.52 -15.19
C ASN A 101 27.36 -6.33 -14.37
N TYR A 102 27.94 -6.16 -13.19
CA TYR A 102 27.61 -5.05 -12.32
C TYR A 102 28.21 -3.74 -12.87
N ASP A 103 27.35 -2.79 -13.21
CA ASP A 103 27.73 -1.47 -13.70
C ASP A 103 27.26 -0.39 -12.71
N ILE A 104 28.23 0.37 -12.19
CA ILE A 104 27.98 1.45 -11.21
C ILE A 104 27.08 2.54 -11.81
N GLY A 105 27.25 2.86 -13.10
CA GLY A 105 26.42 3.84 -13.79
C GLY A 105 24.96 3.45 -13.82
N SER A 106 24.68 2.20 -14.14
CA SER A 106 23.31 1.66 -14.16
C SER A 106 22.67 1.65 -12.77
N VAL A 107 23.47 1.36 -11.75
CA VAL A 107 22.99 1.37 -10.34
C VAL A 107 22.62 2.79 -9.91
N LYS A 108 23.44 3.79 -10.26
CA LYS A 108 23.15 5.18 -9.93
C LYS A 108 21.89 5.68 -10.64
N GLU A 109 21.69 5.32 -11.90
CA GLU A 109 20.48 5.67 -12.64
C GLU A 109 19.24 5.05 -11.98
N ALA A 110 19.34 3.78 -11.60
CA ALA A 110 18.23 3.09 -10.94
C ALA A 110 17.90 3.73 -9.58
N GLU A 111 18.94 4.13 -8.82
CA GLU A 111 18.76 4.80 -7.53
C GLU A 111 18.06 6.15 -7.68
N GLU A 112 18.40 6.92 -8.70
CA GLU A 112 17.76 8.22 -8.95
C GLU A 112 16.26 8.10 -9.21
N LYS A 113 15.81 7.00 -9.80
CA LYS A 113 14.39 6.72 -10.04
C LYS A 113 13.60 6.45 -8.77
N PHE A 114 14.26 6.24 -7.63
CA PHE A 114 13.60 5.95 -6.36
C PHE A 114 13.12 7.21 -5.63
N PHE A 115 13.61 8.39 -5.97
CA PHE A 115 13.28 9.62 -5.24
C PHE A 115 11.78 9.94 -5.30
N TYR A 116 11.19 9.89 -6.48
CA TYR A 116 9.77 10.18 -6.65
C TYR A 116 8.87 9.13 -5.98
N PRO A 117 9.08 7.82 -6.22
CA PRO A 117 8.24 6.82 -5.56
C PRO A 117 8.35 6.84 -4.02
N GLU A 118 9.52 7.15 -3.48
CA GLU A 118 9.73 7.19 -2.04
C GLU A 118 8.89 8.28 -1.38
N ASP A 119 8.93 9.51 -1.92
CA ASP A 119 8.16 10.64 -1.41
C ASP A 119 6.65 10.42 -1.60
N GLU A 120 6.25 9.97 -2.79
CA GLU A 120 4.86 9.71 -3.11
C GLU A 120 4.28 8.60 -2.21
N LEU A 121 5.07 7.59 -1.93
CA LEU A 121 4.69 6.49 -1.06
C LEU A 121 4.41 6.97 0.36
N ALA A 122 5.29 7.81 0.91
CA ALA A 122 5.10 8.40 2.24
C ALA A 122 3.83 9.25 2.29
N ASP A 123 3.58 10.06 1.26
CA ASP A 123 2.38 10.90 1.18
C ASP A 123 1.11 10.05 1.10
N CYS A 124 1.10 9.03 0.27
CA CYS A 124 -0.07 8.15 0.12
C CYS A 124 -0.35 7.36 1.39
N ILE A 125 0.68 6.87 2.09
CA ILE A 125 0.52 6.20 3.38
C ILE A 125 -0.15 7.15 4.39
N ALA A 126 0.32 8.39 4.46
CA ALA A 126 -0.26 9.40 5.35
C ALA A 126 -1.73 9.66 5.02
N LEU A 127 -2.07 9.75 3.74
CA LEU A 127 -3.45 9.96 3.29
C LEU A 127 -4.35 8.78 3.66
N ILE A 128 -3.88 7.55 3.50
CA ILE A 128 -4.65 6.35 3.88
C ILE A 128 -4.88 6.32 5.40
N ILE A 129 -3.88 6.70 6.18
CA ILE A 129 -4.03 6.80 7.64
C ILE A 129 -5.12 7.81 8.01
N GLU A 130 -5.15 8.96 7.34
CA GLU A 130 -6.19 9.97 7.56
C GLU A 130 -7.58 9.46 7.15
N GLU A 131 -7.69 8.76 6.02
CA GLU A 131 -8.94 8.13 5.59
C GLU A 131 -9.41 7.09 6.61
N THR A 132 -8.48 6.34 7.19
CA THR A 132 -8.79 5.35 8.23
C THR A 132 -9.32 6.03 9.50
N LYS A 133 -8.75 7.16 9.88
CA LYS A 133 -9.25 7.96 11.02
C LYS A 133 -10.68 8.44 10.78
N THR A 134 -11.00 8.85 9.56
CA THR A 134 -12.35 9.22 9.16
C THR A 134 -13.33 8.06 9.34
N LEU A 135 -12.93 6.84 8.91
CA LEU A 135 -13.73 5.65 9.11
C LEU A 135 -13.95 5.34 10.60
N LYS A 136 -12.93 5.50 11.42
CA LYS A 136 -13.05 5.28 12.88
C LYS A 136 -14.06 6.24 13.49
N GLY A 137 -14.08 7.48 13.02
CA GLY A 137 -15.08 8.46 13.43
C GLY A 137 -16.50 8.03 13.09
N LEU A 138 -16.70 7.43 11.92
CA LEU A 138 -18.00 6.90 11.50
C LEU A 138 -18.43 5.69 12.33
N SER A 139 -17.49 4.87 12.79
CA SER A 139 -17.78 3.67 13.56
C SER A 139 -18.06 3.95 15.03
N THR A 140 -17.68 5.10 15.57
CA THR A 140 -17.87 5.47 16.98
C THR A 140 -19.34 5.47 17.43
N PRO A 141 -20.31 6.02 16.66
CA PRO A 141 -21.72 5.95 17.04
C PRO A 141 -22.24 4.51 17.16
N LEU A 142 -21.77 3.61 16.29
CA LEU A 142 -22.18 2.20 16.32
C LEU A 142 -21.74 1.53 17.64
N ARG A 143 -20.53 1.84 18.11
CA ARG A 143 -20.02 1.33 19.38
C ARG A 143 -20.81 1.84 20.58
N ARG A 144 -21.30 3.07 20.52
CA ARG A 144 -22.12 3.65 21.60
C ARG A 144 -23.50 3.00 21.69
N GLU A 145 -24.05 2.60 20.56
CA GLU A 145 -25.34 1.92 20.51
C GLU A 145 -25.27 0.50 21.07
N GLU A 146 -24.12 -0.15 20.94
CA GLU A 146 -23.87 -1.48 21.47
C GLU A 146 -23.62 -1.50 23.00
N ALA A 147 -23.23 -0.38 23.55
CA ALA A 147 -22.95 -0.24 24.96
C ALA A 147 -24.20 0.11 25.77
#